data_f5b917a44c1ca3ef30a69c4128f7aca2
#
_entry.id   f5b917a44c1ca3ef30a69c4128f7aca2
#
_cell.length_a   1.000
_cell.length_b   1.000
_cell.length_c   1.000
_cell.angle_alpha   90.00
_cell.angle_beta   90.00
_cell.angle_gamma   90.00
#
_symmetry.space_group_name_H-M   'P 1'
#
loop_
_entity.id
_entity.type
_entity.pdbx_description
1 polymer ?
#
loop_
_entity_poly.entity_id
_entity_poly.type
_entity_poly.pdbx_seq_one_letter_code
_entity_poly.pdbx_strand_id
1 'polypeptide(L)'
;VFCIFIAPRIHIDTYSQFWISVKYEYNGLPQKIVPMTSEQFAMLLDTLLLLLKKGKRFSHIELYELYTNIVNESKRLVSFSNWALFIEKSLADWQQRIIKRCR
;
A
#
# COMPACT_ATOMS: atom_id res chain seq x y z
N VAL A 1 7.09 -10.68 -5.19
CA VAL A 1 7.90 -9.55 -4.73
C VAL A 1 7.21 -8.24 -5.08
N PHE A 2 7.05 -7.36 -4.11
CA PHE A 2 6.47 -6.04 -4.32
C PHE A 2 7.58 -4.99 -4.33
N CYS A 3 7.45 -4.01 -5.22
CA CYS A 3 8.30 -2.84 -5.23
C CYS A 3 7.54 -1.70 -4.55
N ILE A 4 8.09 -1.16 -3.47
CA ILE A 4 7.48 -0.05 -2.76
C ILE A 4 8.25 1.22 -3.11
N PHE A 5 7.55 2.17 -3.72
CA PHE A 5 8.10 3.46 -4.07
C PHE A 5 7.74 4.47 -2.98
N ILE A 6 8.75 5.08 -2.36
CA ILE A 6 8.57 6.01 -1.25
C ILE A 6 9.17 7.36 -1.61
N ALA A 7 8.37 8.42 -1.47
CA ALA A 7 8.81 9.78 -1.70
C ALA A 7 8.06 10.74 -0.76
N PRO A 8 8.64 11.91 -0.42
CA PRO A 8 7.94 12.87 0.45
C PRO A 8 6.62 13.33 -0.14
N ARG A 9 6.57 13.48 -1.45
CA ARG A 9 5.37 13.81 -2.20
C ARG A 9 5.37 12.99 -3.48
N ILE A 10 4.17 12.56 -3.88
CA ILE A 10 4.01 11.82 -5.14
C ILE A 10 3.08 12.64 -6.01
N HIS A 11 3.62 13.12 -7.13
CA HIS A 11 2.84 13.86 -8.10
C HIS A 11 1.80 12.95 -8.74
N ILE A 12 0.67 13.52 -9.13
CA ILE A 12 -0.42 12.75 -9.74
C ILE A 12 0.03 12.02 -11.00
N ASP A 13 0.95 12.61 -11.77
CA ASP A 13 1.49 11.96 -12.98
C ASP A 13 2.30 10.71 -12.65
N THR A 14 2.96 10.69 -11.48
CA THR A 14 3.69 9.52 -11.01
C THR A 14 2.73 8.38 -10.66
N TYR A 15 1.61 8.70 -9.99
CA TYR A 15 0.56 7.72 -9.75
C TYR A 15 0.01 7.16 -11.07
N SER A 16 -0.18 8.02 -12.06
CA SER A 16 -0.65 7.62 -13.39
C SER A 16 0.31 6.60 -14.02
N GLN A 17 1.61 6.87 -13.99
CA GLN A 17 2.61 5.98 -14.57
C GLN A 17 2.65 4.63 -13.84
N PHE A 18 2.62 4.63 -12.51
CA PHE A 18 2.60 3.40 -11.74
C PHE A 18 1.30 2.62 -11.95
N TRP A 19 0.16 3.32 -12.02
CA TRP A 19 -1.14 2.70 -12.26
C TRP A 19 -1.17 1.99 -13.61
N ILE A 20 -0.63 2.62 -14.66
CA ILE A 20 -0.53 2.00 -15.98
C ILE A 20 0.36 0.75 -15.93
N SER A 21 1.51 0.84 -15.26
CA SER A 21 2.45 -0.27 -15.15
C SER A 21 1.88 -1.46 -14.38
N VAL A 22 1.05 -1.19 -13.35
CA VAL A 22 0.44 -2.24 -12.54
C VAL A 22 -0.77 -2.82 -13.25
N LYS A 23 -1.61 -1.97 -13.85
CA LYS A 23 -2.85 -2.37 -14.51
C LYS A 23 -2.59 -3.17 -15.78
N TYR A 24 -1.61 -2.75 -16.57
CA TYR A 24 -1.27 -3.39 -17.84
C TYR A 24 0.05 -4.14 -17.69
N GLU A 25 0.00 -5.45 -17.86
CA GLU A 25 1.19 -6.28 -17.76
C GLU A 25 2.18 -5.93 -18.87
N TYR A 26 3.42 -5.66 -18.48
CA TYR A 26 4.48 -5.37 -19.43
C TYR A 26 5.21 -6.66 -19.77
N ASN A 27 5.27 -7.02 -21.06
CA ASN A 27 5.87 -8.28 -21.54
C ASN A 27 5.30 -9.52 -20.83
N GLY A 28 4.01 -9.48 -20.48
CA GLY A 28 3.35 -10.59 -19.81
C GLY A 28 3.70 -10.75 -18.33
N LEU A 29 4.49 -9.82 -17.77
CA LEU A 29 4.87 -9.85 -16.36
C LEU A 29 4.14 -8.75 -15.61
N PRO A 30 3.40 -9.08 -14.53
CA PRO A 30 2.73 -8.06 -13.72
C PRO A 30 3.75 -7.24 -12.96
N GLN A 31 3.60 -5.91 -13.00
CA GLN A 31 4.38 -5.00 -12.18
C GLN A 31 3.64 -4.80 -10.86
N LYS A 32 4.29 -5.12 -9.75
CA LYS A 32 3.70 -5.01 -8.42
C LYS A 32 4.32 -3.83 -7.68
N ILE A 33 3.85 -2.62 -8.03
CA ILE A 33 4.37 -1.38 -7.47
C ILE A 33 3.33 -0.77 -6.54
N VAL A 34 3.75 -0.44 -5.31
CA VAL A 34 2.89 0.23 -4.33
C VAL A 34 3.53 1.58 -4.01
N PRO A 35 2.96 2.69 -4.52
CA PRO A 35 3.48 4.03 -4.19
C PRO A 35 3.00 4.47 -2.82
N MET A 36 3.89 5.04 -2.03
CA MET A 36 3.59 5.58 -0.71
C MET A 36 4.33 6.89 -0.50
N THR A 37 3.68 7.83 0.19
CA THR A 37 4.41 8.99 0.69
C THR A 37 5.26 8.58 1.89
N SER A 38 6.29 9.38 2.20
CA SER A 38 7.12 9.14 3.38
C SER A 38 6.27 9.13 4.66
N GLU A 39 5.24 9.99 4.73
CA GLU A 39 4.32 10.05 5.86
C GLU A 39 3.52 8.74 6.00
N GLN A 40 3.00 8.21 4.89
CA GLN A 40 2.29 6.94 4.89
C GLN A 40 3.18 5.79 5.34
N PHE A 41 4.42 5.78 4.86
CA PHE A 41 5.39 4.76 5.25
C PHE A 41 5.74 4.85 6.74
N ALA A 42 5.94 6.08 7.25
CA ALA A 42 6.20 6.30 8.68
C ALA A 42 5.04 5.82 9.54
N MET A 43 3.79 6.07 9.11
CA MET A 43 2.60 5.60 9.80
C MET A 43 2.56 4.07 9.86
N LEU A 44 2.92 3.42 8.78
CA LEU A 44 2.99 1.95 8.72
C LEU A 44 4.05 1.42 9.70
N LEU A 45 5.24 2.02 9.72
CA LEU A 45 6.30 1.63 10.64
C LEU A 45 5.89 1.85 12.10
N ASP A 46 5.26 2.98 12.41
CA ASP A 46 4.78 3.26 13.77
C ASP A 46 3.77 2.22 14.22
N THR A 47 2.89 1.78 13.33
CA THR A 47 1.91 0.74 13.61
C THR A 47 2.60 -0.59 13.93
N LEU A 48 3.63 -0.96 13.17
CA LEU A 48 4.40 -2.16 13.42
C LEU A 48 5.16 -2.09 14.76
N LEU A 49 5.73 -0.93 15.09
CA LEU A 49 6.39 -0.71 16.37
C LEU A 49 5.42 -0.83 17.53
N LEU A 50 4.19 -0.35 17.37
CA LEU A 50 3.15 -0.49 18.38
C LEU A 50 2.85 -1.97 18.66
N LEU A 51 2.76 -2.79 17.62
CA LEU A 51 2.57 -4.24 17.76
C LEU A 51 3.71 -4.84 18.59
N LEU A 52 4.96 -4.50 18.28
CA LEU A 52 6.12 -5.00 19.01
C LEU A 52 6.10 -4.58 20.46
N LYS A 53 5.75 -3.33 20.78
CA LYS A 53 5.63 -2.84 22.14
C LYS A 53 4.59 -3.58 22.95
N LYS A 54 3.52 -4.03 22.31
CA LYS A 54 2.45 -4.78 22.96
C LYS A 54 2.75 -6.28 23.04
N GLY A 55 3.93 -6.71 22.59
CA GLY A 55 4.30 -8.13 22.56
C GLY A 55 3.49 -8.95 21.58
N LYS A 56 2.86 -8.32 20.63
CA LYS A 56 2.08 -9.02 19.59
C LYS A 56 2.99 -9.44 18.44
N ARG A 57 2.72 -10.61 17.90
CA ARG A 57 3.44 -11.08 16.72
C ARG A 57 2.88 -10.41 15.47
N PHE A 58 3.77 -10.01 14.59
CA PHE A 58 3.42 -9.49 13.30
C PHE A 58 3.71 -10.56 12.23
N SER A 59 2.71 -10.85 11.41
CA SER A 59 2.89 -11.76 10.28
C SER A 59 3.07 -10.96 8.99
N HIS A 60 4.12 -11.28 8.22
CA HIS A 60 4.33 -10.66 6.92
C HIS A 60 3.16 -10.94 5.95
N ILE A 61 2.34 -11.96 6.22
CA ILE A 61 1.15 -12.26 5.43
C ILE A 61 0.18 -11.08 5.45
N GLU A 62 0.07 -10.38 6.57
CA GLU A 62 -0.83 -9.22 6.69
C GLU A 62 -0.41 -8.09 5.76
N LEU A 63 0.90 -7.81 5.64
CA LEU A 63 1.40 -6.84 4.67
C LEU A 63 1.22 -7.32 3.23
N TYR A 64 1.43 -8.60 3.00
CA TYR A 64 1.24 -9.20 1.69
C TYR A 64 -0.22 -9.02 1.22
N GLU A 65 -1.17 -9.26 2.10
CA GLU A 65 -2.59 -9.07 1.78
C GLU A 65 -2.92 -7.60 1.48
N LEU A 66 -2.37 -6.69 2.30
CA LEU A 66 -2.57 -5.25 2.08
C LEU A 66 -2.07 -4.83 0.70
N TYR A 67 -0.84 -5.20 0.36
CA TYR A 67 -0.24 -4.84 -0.92
C TYR A 67 -0.93 -5.52 -2.10
N THR A 68 -1.34 -6.78 -1.94
CA THR A 68 -2.07 -7.51 -2.96
C THR A 68 -3.40 -6.84 -3.27
N ASN A 69 -4.12 -6.39 -2.25
CA ASN A 69 -5.38 -5.67 -2.44
C ASN A 69 -5.17 -4.36 -3.20
N ILE A 70 -4.11 -3.62 -2.88
CA ILE A 70 -3.79 -2.37 -3.56
C ILE A 70 -3.49 -2.63 -5.04
N VAL A 71 -2.67 -3.62 -5.33
CA VAL A 71 -2.30 -3.96 -6.72
C VAL A 71 -3.53 -4.45 -7.51
N ASN A 72 -4.34 -5.31 -6.90
CA ASN A 72 -5.52 -5.86 -7.59
C ASN A 72 -6.57 -4.80 -7.88
N GLU A 73 -6.76 -3.83 -6.98
CA GLU A 73 -7.75 -2.77 -7.21
C GLU A 73 -7.37 -1.86 -8.37
N SER A 74 -6.09 -1.77 -8.74
CA SER A 74 -5.69 -1.00 -9.91
C SER A 74 -6.38 -1.49 -11.19
N LYS A 75 -6.71 -2.79 -11.26
CA LYS A 75 -7.37 -3.39 -12.41
C LYS A 75 -8.87 -3.12 -12.44
N ARG A 76 -9.49 -2.92 -11.28
CA ARG A 76 -10.92 -2.63 -11.17
C ARG A 76 -11.22 -1.14 -11.35
N LEU A 77 -10.32 -0.28 -10.86
CA LEU A 77 -10.53 1.16 -10.88
C LEU A 77 -10.28 1.71 -12.27
N VAL A 78 -11.06 2.70 -12.66
CA VAL A 78 -11.00 3.28 -13.99
C VAL A 78 -10.08 4.50 -14.06
N SER A 79 -9.59 5.00 -12.93
CA SER A 79 -8.70 6.15 -12.92
C SER A 79 -7.61 6.00 -11.87
N PHE A 80 -6.44 6.57 -12.18
CA PHE A 80 -5.31 6.57 -11.25
C PHE A 80 -5.57 7.43 -10.02
N SER A 81 -6.42 8.45 -10.12
CA SER A 81 -6.81 9.26 -8.98
C SER A 81 -7.59 8.44 -7.95
N ASN A 82 -8.51 7.60 -8.42
CA ASN A 82 -9.25 6.70 -7.55
C ASN A 82 -8.34 5.65 -6.91
N TRP A 83 -7.32 5.20 -7.64
CA TRP A 83 -6.34 4.27 -7.10
C TRP A 83 -5.51 4.90 -5.97
N ALA A 84 -5.08 6.16 -6.14
CA ALA A 84 -4.36 6.88 -5.10
C ALA A 84 -5.21 7.03 -3.83
N LEU A 85 -6.49 7.36 -3.97
CA LEU A 85 -7.42 7.44 -2.85
C LEU A 85 -7.63 6.07 -2.19
N PHE A 86 -7.69 5.02 -2.99
CA PHE A 86 -7.84 3.65 -2.48
C PHE A 86 -6.62 3.24 -1.65
N ILE A 87 -5.40 3.60 -2.10
CA ILE A 87 -4.17 3.31 -1.35
C ILE A 87 -4.23 3.99 0.02
N GLU A 88 -4.58 5.27 0.06
CA GLU A 88 -4.68 6.04 1.29
C GLU A 88 -5.69 5.40 2.25
N LYS A 89 -6.87 5.08 1.74
CA LYS A 89 -7.92 4.46 2.54
C LYS A 89 -7.50 3.07 3.06
N SER A 90 -6.87 2.27 2.21
CA SER A 90 -6.45 0.92 2.58
C SER A 90 -5.42 0.94 3.71
N LEU A 91 -4.48 1.88 3.66
CA LEU A 91 -3.48 2.03 4.71
C LEU A 91 -4.13 2.46 6.03
N ALA A 92 -5.06 3.41 5.98
CA ALA A 92 -5.78 3.87 7.16
C ALA A 92 -6.62 2.75 7.78
N ASP A 93 -7.34 2.00 6.97
CA ASP A 93 -8.16 0.88 7.45
C ASP A 93 -7.29 -0.22 8.06
N TRP A 94 -6.16 -0.52 7.45
CA TRP A 94 -5.21 -1.49 7.97
C TRP A 94 -4.67 -1.06 9.32
N GLN A 95 -4.29 0.21 9.47
CA GLN A 95 -3.81 0.76 10.73
C GLN A 95 -4.86 0.62 11.84
N GLN A 96 -6.11 0.94 11.53
CA GLN A 96 -7.19 0.84 12.51
C GLN A 96 -7.40 -0.60 12.96
N ARG A 97 -7.34 -1.56 12.06
CA ARG A 97 -7.46 -2.99 12.41
C ARG A 97 -6.34 -3.44 13.34
N ILE A 98 -5.11 -3.00 13.07
CA ILE A 98 -3.96 -3.34 13.90
C ILE A 98 -4.09 -2.71 15.30
N ILE A 99 -4.49 -1.44 15.36
CA ILE A 99 -4.68 -0.74 16.64
C ILE A 99 -5.73 -1.45 17.51
N LYS A 100 -6.82 -1.90 16.91
CA LYS A 100 -7.87 -2.65 17.62
C LYS A 100 -7.32 -3.95 18.21
N ARG A 101 -6.42 -4.62 17.51
CA ARG A 101 -5.79 -5.86 17.99
C ARG A 101 -4.86 -5.61 19.18
N CYS A 102 -4.35 -4.38 19.33
CA CYS A 102 -3.45 -4.00 20.40
C CYS A 102 -4.17 -3.60 21.70
N ARG A 103 -5.46 -3.47 21.64
CA ARG A 103 -6.30 -3.11 22.81
C ARG A 103 -6.61 -4.33 23.68
#